data_305ab21383d6ccd0b45817f2e555ef3e
#
_entry.id   305ab21383d6ccd0b45817f2e555ef3e
#
_cell.length_a   1.000
_cell.length_b   1.000
_cell.length_c   1.000
_cell.angle_alpha   90.00
_cell.angle_beta   90.00
_cell.angle_gamma   90.00
#
_symmetry.space_group_name_H-M   'P 1'
#
loop_
_entity.id
_entity.type
_entity.pdbx_description
1 polymer ?
#
loop_
_entity_poly.entity_id
_entity_poly.type
_entity_poly.pdbx_seq_one_letter_code
_entity_poly.pdbx_strand_id
1 'polypeptide(L)' 'MSAIQVGCKIYVVDKQSKWYRNSGTVDKLIWQSMLDESEVLASVVCTLDDIDCKVELKAEQVGLC' A
#
# COMPACT_ATOMS: atom_id res chain seq x y z
N MET A 1 -4.46 -16.84 -1.87
CA MET A 1 -3.73 -15.75 -1.22
C MET A 1 -3.72 -14.54 -2.10
N SER A 2 -4.16 -13.44 -1.54
CA SER A 2 -4.09 -12.19 -2.28
C SER A 2 -2.78 -11.50 -1.96
N ALA A 3 -2.09 -11.05 -2.98
CA ALA A 3 -0.87 -10.28 -2.84
C ALA A 3 -1.08 -8.93 -3.50
N ILE A 4 -0.62 -7.89 -2.84
CA ILE A 4 -0.68 -6.55 -3.40
C ILE A 4 0.33 -6.47 -4.54
N GLN A 5 -0.11 -6.00 -5.69
CA GLN A 5 0.74 -5.86 -6.87
C GLN A 5 0.55 -4.48 -7.47
N VAL A 6 1.54 -4.06 -8.27
CA VAL A 6 1.41 -2.81 -9.03
C VAL A 6 0.18 -2.88 -9.94
N GLY A 7 -0.60 -1.84 -9.92
CA GLY A 7 -1.84 -1.77 -10.70
C GLY A 7 -3.08 -2.21 -9.95
N CYS A 8 -2.93 -2.82 -8.77
CA CYS A 8 -4.07 -3.22 -7.97
C CYS A 8 -4.74 -2.03 -7.31
N LYS A 9 -6.06 -2.14 -7.13
CA LYS A 9 -6.79 -1.19 -6.31
C LYS A 9 -6.64 -1.55 -4.84
N ILE A 10 -6.39 -0.54 -4.02
CA ILE A 10 -6.29 -0.70 -2.57
C ILE A 10 -7.12 0.38 -1.89
N TYR A 11 -7.35 0.19 -0.61
CA TYR A 11 -7.97 1.21 0.21
C TYR A 11 -7.25 1.27 1.56
N VAL A 12 -7.32 2.42 2.20
CA VAL A 12 -6.66 2.63 3.48
C VAL A 12 -7.55 2.11 4.60
N VAL A 13 -7.02 1.18 5.39
CA VAL A 13 -7.77 0.54 6.48
C VAL A 13 -7.36 1.06 7.85
N ASP A 14 -6.28 1.83 7.95
CA ASP A 14 -5.79 2.37 9.21
C ASP A 14 -6.62 3.57 9.63
N LYS A 15 -7.39 3.41 10.69
CA LYS A 15 -8.29 4.47 11.18
C LYS A 15 -7.54 5.71 11.67
N GLN A 16 -6.26 5.58 11.99
CA GLN A 16 -5.45 6.69 12.45
C GLN A 16 -4.76 7.44 11.31
N SER A 17 -4.82 6.90 10.10
CA SER A 17 -4.23 7.55 8.95
C SER A 17 -5.12 8.69 8.48
N LYS A 18 -4.48 9.80 8.08
CA LYS A 18 -5.23 10.92 7.49
C LYS A 18 -5.87 10.55 6.16
N TRP A 19 -5.44 9.42 5.59
CA TRP A 19 -5.99 8.93 4.31
C TRP A 19 -7.04 7.84 4.51
N TYR A 20 -7.49 7.62 5.75
CA TYR A 20 -8.45 6.58 6.07
C TYR A 20 -9.68 6.67 5.17
N ARG A 21 -10.10 5.53 4.64
CA ARG A 21 -11.23 5.36 3.71
C ARG A 21 -10.97 5.84 2.29
N ASN A 22 -9.80 6.38 2.02
CA ASN A 22 -9.44 6.70 0.64
C ASN A 22 -9.01 5.43 -0.07
N SER A 23 -9.24 5.39 -1.38
CA SER A 23 -8.79 4.29 -2.22
C SER A 23 -7.86 4.83 -3.29
N GLY A 24 -7.10 3.94 -3.87
CA GLY A 24 -6.15 4.31 -4.90
C GLY A 24 -5.61 3.12 -5.65
N THR A 25 -4.65 3.39 -6.51
CA THR A 25 -4.00 2.37 -7.32
C THR A 25 -2.53 2.30 -6.96
N VAL A 26 -2.04 1.08 -6.79
CA VAL A 26 -0.63 0.85 -6.43
C VAL A 26 0.27 1.18 -7.61
N ASP A 27 1.24 2.06 -7.39
CA ASP A 27 2.23 2.44 -8.40
C ASP A 27 3.55 1.71 -8.21
N LYS A 28 3.92 1.44 -6.95
CA LYS A 28 5.21 0.85 -6.65
C LYS A 28 5.12 0.06 -5.35
N LEU A 29 5.90 -1.01 -5.27
CA LEU A 29 6.04 -1.80 -4.06
C LEU A 29 7.45 -1.62 -3.49
N ILE A 30 7.54 -1.49 -2.18
CA ILE A 30 8.82 -1.37 -1.48
C ILE A 30 8.99 -2.59 -0.60
N TRP A 31 10.04 -3.35 -0.87
CA TRP A 31 10.34 -4.59 -0.17
C TRP A 31 11.47 -4.38 0.83
N GLN A 32 11.44 -5.15 1.89
CA GLN A 32 12.48 -5.13 2.93
C GLN A 32 13.03 -6.54 3.08
N SER A 33 14.36 -6.66 3.06
CA SER A 33 15.03 -7.94 3.29
C SER A 33 15.09 -8.23 4.79
N MET A 34 14.82 -9.48 5.13
CA MET A 34 14.90 -9.94 6.52
C MET A 34 16.21 -10.67 6.76
N LEU A 35 16.51 -10.94 8.03
CA LEU A 35 17.76 -11.60 8.42
C LEU A 35 17.86 -13.03 7.87
N ASP A 36 16.74 -13.67 7.60
CA ASP A 36 16.68 -15.03 7.06
C ASP A 36 16.66 -15.06 5.54
N GLU A 37 17.05 -13.97 4.90
CA GLU A 37 17.11 -13.80 3.44
C GLU A 37 15.74 -13.77 2.76
N SER A 38 14.64 -13.78 3.54
CA SER A 38 13.32 -13.58 2.96
C SER A 38 13.05 -12.11 2.75
N GLU A 39 12.08 -11.80 1.90
CA GLU A 39 11.65 -10.44 1.68
C GLU A 39 10.18 -10.29 2.09
N VAL A 40 9.87 -9.16 2.72
CA VAL A 40 8.50 -8.82 3.07
C VAL A 40 8.14 -7.47 2.47
N LEU A 41 6.88 -7.30 2.14
CA LEU A 41 6.40 -6.03 1.63
C LEU A 41 6.33 -5.04 2.78
N ALA A 42 7.17 -4.01 2.72
CA ALA A 42 7.25 -3.01 3.78
C ALA A 42 6.27 -1.86 3.55
N SER A 43 6.21 -1.35 2.32
CA SER A 43 5.39 -0.19 2.00
C SER A 43 4.89 -0.28 0.58
N VAL A 44 3.86 0.50 0.28
CA VAL A 44 3.37 0.66 -1.08
C VAL A 44 3.29 2.15 -1.40
N VAL A 45 3.62 2.49 -2.62
CA VAL A 45 3.39 3.84 -3.14
C VAL A 45 2.18 3.75 -4.04
N CYS A 46 1.18 4.57 -3.75
CA CYS A 46 -0.06 4.54 -4.51
C CYS A 46 -0.53 5.95 -4.82
N THR A 47 -1.33 6.07 -5.86
CA THR A 47 -1.99 7.32 -6.22
C THR A 47 -3.43 7.23 -5.73
N LEU A 48 -3.79 8.10 -4.79
CA LEU A 48 -5.15 8.13 -4.26
C LEU A 48 -6.09 8.79 -5.25
N ASP A 49 -7.29 8.23 -5.38
CA ASP A 49 -8.25 8.67 -6.39
C ASP A 49 -8.72 10.11 -6.15
N ASP A 50 -8.83 10.51 -4.87
CA ASP A 50 -9.42 11.81 -4.52
C ASP A 50 -8.44 12.97 -4.63
N ILE A 51 -7.14 12.73 -4.51
CA ILE A 51 -6.17 13.82 -4.41
C ILE A 51 -5.13 13.80 -5.53
N ASP A 52 -5.15 12.82 -6.39
CA ASP A 52 -4.24 12.73 -7.55
C ASP A 52 -2.77 12.96 -7.17
N CYS A 53 -2.40 12.49 -5.98
CA CYS A 53 -1.02 12.58 -5.48
C CYS A 53 -0.55 11.20 -5.07
N LYS A 54 0.74 10.96 -5.22
CA LYS A 54 1.35 9.72 -4.78
C LYS A 54 1.65 9.80 -3.29
N VAL A 55 1.29 8.74 -2.56
CA VAL A 55 1.57 8.65 -1.14
C VAL A 55 2.19 7.30 -0.86
N GLU A 56 3.06 7.26 0.14
CA GLU A 56 3.65 6.01 0.61
C GLU A 56 2.93 5.59 1.88
N LEU A 57 2.43 4.37 1.88
CA LEU A 57 1.71 3.80 3.02
C LEU A 57 2.36 2.48 3.40
N LYS A 58 2.37 2.18 4.69
CA LYS A 58 2.86 0.88 5.14
C LYS A 58 1.92 -0.21 4.64
N ALA A 59 2.49 -1.39 4.37
CA ALA A 59 1.70 -2.51 3.86
C ALA A 59 0.52 -2.85 4.78
N GLU A 60 0.70 -2.70 6.10
CA GLU A 60 -0.35 -2.99 7.07
C GLU A 60 -1.47 -1.95 7.09
N GLN A 61 -1.25 -0.78 6.47
CA GLN A 61 -2.24 0.30 6.46
C GLN A 61 -3.22 0.20 5.30
N VAL A 62 -2.98 -0.70 4.37
CA VAL A 62 -3.81 -0.82 3.17
C VAL A 62 -4.39 -2.22 3.06
N GLY A 63 -5.54 -2.29 2.41
CA GLY A 63 -6.19 -3.55 2.10
C GLY A 63 -6.53 -3.61 0.63
N LEU A 64 -6.71 -4.82 0.12
CA LEU A 64 -7.12 -5.01 -1.26
C LEU A 64 -8.63 -4.78 -1.40
N CYS A 65 -8.99 -4.16 -2.49
CA CYS A 65 -10.41 -4.02 -2.84
C CYS A 65 -10.97 -5.32 -3.39
#